data_9c7acecc7a58b0f777c3e737c0fe3f7f
#
_entry.id   9c7acecc7a58b0f777c3e737c0fe3f7f
#
_cell.length_a   1.000
_cell.length_b   1.000
_cell.length_c   1.000
_cell.angle_alpha   90.00
_cell.angle_beta   90.00
_cell.angle_gamma   90.00
#
_symmetry.space_group_name_H-M   'P 1'
#
loop_
_entity.id
_entity.type
_entity.pdbx_description
1 polymer ?
#
loop_
_entity_poly.entity_id
_entity_poly.type
_entity_poly.pdbx_seq_one_letter_code
_entity_poly.pdbx_strand_id
1 'polypeptide(L)'
;MLAKDFSWDTIQFPTNLLDAHFRSFTKQILPVVQKRGIGIIGMKSLAGGDILKANITPEEAITYALSLPIDTLVSGIDSLEVLTQNLKIVRSWRPISEEKKNNLLEKIAPFAGDGHLEWYKIG
;
A
#
# COMPACT_ATOMS: atom_id res chain seq x y z
N MET A 1 -14.33 -7.46 -11.58
CA MET A 1 -14.95 -6.14 -11.28
C MET A 1 -14.72 -5.14 -12.41
N LEU A 2 -13.51 -4.73 -12.68
CA LEU A 2 -13.21 -3.72 -13.74
C LEU A 2 -13.51 -4.16 -15.18
N ALA A 3 -13.65 -5.47 -15.43
CA ALA A 3 -14.05 -6.00 -16.73
C ALA A 3 -15.56 -5.89 -17.01
N LYS A 4 -16.36 -5.53 -16.00
CA LYS A 4 -17.80 -5.30 -16.17
C LYS A 4 -18.06 -3.87 -16.63
N ASP A 5 -19.07 -3.72 -17.48
CA ASP A 5 -19.55 -2.41 -17.93
C ASP A 5 -20.40 -1.77 -16.82
N PHE A 6 -19.71 -1.23 -15.82
CA PHE A 6 -20.28 -0.56 -14.67
C PHE A 6 -19.44 0.65 -14.29
N SER A 7 -20.09 1.76 -13.99
CA SER A 7 -19.44 2.98 -13.51
C SER A 7 -19.23 2.91 -12.01
N TRP A 8 -17.98 2.71 -11.59
CA TRP A 8 -17.58 2.73 -10.19
C TRP A 8 -17.13 4.13 -9.78
N ASP A 9 -17.59 4.62 -8.64
CA ASP A 9 -17.13 5.90 -8.09
C ASP A 9 -15.78 5.76 -7.42
N THR A 10 -15.61 4.68 -6.64
CA THR A 10 -14.37 4.39 -5.92
C THR A 10 -14.02 2.91 -5.96
N ILE A 11 -12.75 2.62 -5.76
CA ILE A 11 -12.23 1.26 -5.58
C ILE A 11 -11.24 1.23 -4.42
N GLN A 12 -11.26 0.16 -3.65
CA GLN A 12 -10.35 -0.06 -2.54
C GLN A 12 -9.52 -1.31 -2.78
N PHE A 13 -8.19 -1.19 -2.62
CA PHE A 13 -7.27 -2.33 -2.73
C PHE A 13 -6.01 -2.13 -1.88
N PRO A 14 -5.28 -3.23 -1.57
CA PRO A 14 -4.03 -3.16 -0.83
C PRO A 14 -2.98 -2.31 -1.53
N THR A 15 -2.33 -1.43 -0.77
CA THR A 15 -1.25 -0.56 -1.23
C THR A 15 -0.09 -0.62 -0.23
N ASN A 16 0.85 -1.53 -0.47
CA ASN A 16 2.01 -1.72 0.40
C ASN A 16 3.25 -2.15 -0.41
N LEU A 17 4.39 -2.22 0.25
CA LEU A 17 5.67 -2.57 -0.37
C LEU A 17 5.71 -3.99 -0.93
N LEU A 18 4.99 -4.95 -0.32
CA LEU A 18 4.94 -6.34 -0.80
C LEU A 18 4.21 -6.43 -2.15
N ASP A 19 3.20 -5.58 -2.34
CA ASP A 19 2.35 -5.59 -3.54
C ASP A 19 3.15 -5.55 -4.84
N ALA A 20 4.25 -4.80 -4.88
CA ALA A 20 5.06 -4.62 -6.08
C ALA A 20 5.66 -5.92 -6.64
N HIS A 21 5.77 -6.96 -5.82
CA HIS A 21 6.51 -8.20 -6.13
C HIS A 21 5.61 -9.40 -6.45
N PHE A 22 4.33 -9.37 -6.07
CA PHE A 22 3.43 -10.50 -6.27
C PHE A 22 2.01 -10.06 -6.61
N ARG A 23 1.48 -10.46 -7.77
CA ARG A 23 0.12 -10.16 -8.24
C ARG A 23 -0.28 -8.70 -7.96
N SER A 24 0.54 -7.77 -8.41
CA SER A 24 0.51 -6.37 -8.01
C SER A 24 -0.76 -5.64 -8.46
N PHE A 25 -1.51 -5.13 -7.51
CA PHE A 25 -2.62 -4.18 -7.76
C PHE A 25 -2.09 -2.85 -8.29
N THR A 26 -0.98 -2.38 -7.75
CA THR A 26 -0.34 -1.12 -8.16
C THR A 26 0.10 -1.14 -9.62
N LYS A 27 0.59 -2.28 -10.11
CA LYS A 27 1.02 -2.40 -11.51
C LYS A 27 -0.13 -2.71 -12.48
N GLN A 28 -1.12 -3.49 -12.05
CA GLN A 28 -2.16 -4.02 -12.94
C GLN A 28 -3.47 -3.22 -12.88
N ILE A 29 -3.87 -2.77 -11.69
CA ILE A 29 -5.18 -2.17 -11.45
C ILE A 29 -5.10 -0.66 -11.43
N LEU A 30 -4.13 -0.09 -10.71
CA LEU A 30 -4.01 1.35 -10.49
C LEU A 30 -4.00 2.16 -11.80
N PRO A 31 -3.25 1.82 -12.86
CA PRO A 31 -3.26 2.58 -14.11
C PRO A 31 -4.62 2.59 -14.80
N VAL A 32 -5.36 1.47 -14.73
CA VAL A 32 -6.70 1.34 -15.32
C VAL A 32 -7.70 2.21 -14.58
N VAL A 33 -7.65 2.20 -13.25
CA VAL A 33 -8.52 2.97 -12.37
C VAL A 33 -8.30 4.46 -12.56
N GLN A 34 -7.04 4.89 -12.61
CA GLN A 34 -6.68 6.29 -12.87
C GLN A 34 -7.21 6.77 -14.22
N LYS A 35 -7.02 5.97 -15.29
CA LYS A 35 -7.52 6.31 -16.62
C LYS A 35 -9.03 6.46 -16.68
N ARG A 36 -9.76 5.72 -15.83
CA ARG A 36 -11.23 5.80 -15.74
C ARG A 36 -11.72 6.90 -14.81
N GLY A 37 -10.86 7.62 -14.13
CA GLY A 37 -11.24 8.66 -13.16
C GLY A 37 -11.95 8.12 -11.92
N ILE A 38 -11.70 6.87 -11.54
CA ILE A 38 -12.29 6.22 -10.36
C ILE A 38 -11.45 6.59 -9.14
N GLY A 39 -12.09 7.03 -8.05
CA GLY A 39 -11.41 7.33 -6.79
C GLY A 39 -10.71 6.11 -6.18
N ILE A 40 -9.49 6.29 -5.68
CA ILE A 40 -8.62 5.20 -5.22
C ILE A 40 -8.43 5.27 -3.71
N ILE A 41 -8.88 4.23 -3.02
CA ILE A 41 -8.71 4.05 -1.57
C ILE A 41 -7.66 2.97 -1.36
N GLY A 42 -6.48 3.38 -0.85
CA GLY A 42 -5.45 2.45 -0.42
C GLY A 42 -5.76 1.86 0.94
N MET A 43 -5.40 0.60 1.16
CA MET A 43 -5.51 -0.06 2.45
C MET A 43 -4.35 -1.03 2.69
N LYS A 44 -4.29 -1.62 3.89
CA LYS A 44 -3.28 -2.64 4.25
C LYS A 44 -1.84 -2.17 4.02
N SER A 45 -1.55 -0.90 4.29
CA SER A 45 -0.20 -0.33 4.14
C SER A 45 0.86 -1.10 4.93
N LEU A 46 0.47 -1.70 6.06
CA LEU A 46 1.32 -2.56 6.91
C LEU A 46 1.09 -4.06 6.67
N ALA A 47 0.31 -4.45 5.64
CA ALA A 47 -0.04 -5.85 5.35
C ALA A 47 -0.57 -6.61 6.59
N GLY A 48 -1.42 -5.97 7.41
CA GLY A 48 -1.90 -6.52 8.67
C GLY A 48 -0.85 -6.59 9.79
N GLY A 49 0.25 -5.87 9.64
CA GLY A 49 1.42 -5.90 10.55
C GLY A 49 2.54 -6.83 10.09
N ASP A 50 2.30 -7.69 9.11
CA ASP A 50 3.28 -8.67 8.65
C ASP A 50 4.51 -8.02 8.00
N ILE A 51 4.36 -6.86 7.41
CA ILE A 51 5.48 -6.13 6.78
C ILE A 51 6.57 -5.74 7.79
N LEU A 52 6.21 -5.59 9.06
CA LEU A 52 7.15 -5.25 10.13
C LEU A 52 8.16 -6.38 10.39
N LYS A 53 7.78 -7.62 10.08
CA LYS A 53 8.67 -8.80 10.18
C LYS A 53 9.83 -8.75 9.19
N ALA A 54 9.71 -7.93 8.16
CA ALA A 54 10.74 -7.70 7.13
C ALA A 54 11.62 -6.48 7.42
N ASN A 55 11.68 -6.03 8.69
CA ASN A 55 12.43 -4.83 9.11
C ASN A 55 12.02 -3.53 8.41
N ILE A 56 10.76 -3.45 7.98
CA ILE A 56 10.16 -2.22 7.48
C ILE A 56 9.48 -1.51 8.65
N THR A 57 9.78 -0.24 8.85
CA THR A 57 9.14 0.56 9.90
C THR A 57 7.73 1.01 9.47
N PRO A 58 6.83 1.30 10.44
CA PRO A 58 5.52 1.90 10.12
C PRO A 58 5.64 3.18 9.30
N GLU A 59 6.63 4.01 9.59
CA GLU A 59 6.89 5.25 8.83
C GLU A 59 7.25 4.97 7.38
N GLU A 60 8.15 4.03 7.13
CA GLU A 60 8.53 3.61 5.78
C GLU A 60 7.33 3.08 4.98
N ALA A 61 6.53 2.20 5.61
CA ALA A 61 5.37 1.58 4.98
C ALA A 61 4.25 2.59 4.66
N ILE A 62 3.90 3.45 5.61
CA ILE A 62 2.86 4.46 5.43
C ILE A 62 3.30 5.53 4.43
N THR A 63 4.56 5.98 4.53
CA THR A 63 5.11 6.97 3.60
C THR A 63 5.15 6.44 2.16
N TYR A 64 5.53 5.18 1.98
CA TYR A 64 5.46 4.53 0.67
C TYR A 64 4.03 4.51 0.12
N ALA A 65 3.06 4.05 0.91
CA ALA A 65 1.67 3.96 0.49
C ALA A 65 1.09 5.34 0.10
N LEU A 66 1.38 6.38 0.90
CA LEU A 66 0.97 7.75 0.62
C LEU A 66 1.69 8.39 -0.58
N SER A 67 2.83 7.83 -0.99
CA SER A 67 3.56 8.28 -2.18
C SER A 67 3.05 7.64 -3.48
N LEU A 68 2.14 6.67 -3.39
CA LEU A 68 1.41 6.15 -4.55
C LEU A 68 0.30 7.12 -4.96
N PRO A 69 -0.12 7.12 -6.23
CA PRO A 69 -1.19 7.99 -6.70
C PRO A 69 -2.58 7.48 -6.25
N ILE A 70 -2.82 7.52 -4.96
CA ILE A 70 -4.09 7.21 -4.29
C ILE A 70 -4.73 8.47 -3.75
N ASP A 71 -6.06 8.47 -3.59
CA ASP A 71 -6.80 9.63 -3.07
C ASP A 71 -6.90 9.61 -1.54
N THR A 72 -6.97 8.43 -0.97
CA THR A 72 -7.10 8.23 0.49
C THR A 72 -6.41 6.95 0.93
N LEU A 73 -5.84 6.94 2.13
CA LEU A 73 -5.27 5.77 2.78
C LEU A 73 -6.07 5.42 4.04
N VAL A 74 -6.62 4.21 4.07
CA VAL A 74 -7.22 3.63 5.28
C VAL A 74 -6.14 2.91 6.08
N SER A 75 -5.97 3.31 7.33
CA SER A 75 -5.00 2.73 8.25
C SER A 75 -5.68 2.04 9.43
N GLY A 76 -5.26 0.82 9.77
CA GLY A 76 -5.71 0.12 10.97
C GLY A 76 -5.17 0.82 12.22
N ILE A 77 -6.06 1.04 13.21
CA ILE A 77 -5.73 1.67 14.48
C ILE A 77 -6.37 0.83 15.58
N ASP A 78 -5.55 0.19 16.41
CA ASP A 78 -5.98 -0.68 17.50
C ASP A 78 -5.61 -0.15 18.89
N SER A 79 -4.83 0.94 18.94
CA SER A 79 -4.40 1.58 20.19
C SER A 79 -4.20 3.07 20.02
N LEU A 80 -4.17 3.80 21.15
CA LEU A 80 -3.89 5.23 21.15
C LEU A 80 -2.45 5.54 20.72
N GLU A 81 -1.51 4.65 21.04
CA GLU A 81 -0.11 4.72 20.61
C GLU A 81 -0.01 4.66 19.09
N VAL A 82 -0.70 3.70 18.44
CA VAL A 82 -0.73 3.56 16.98
C VAL A 82 -1.38 4.79 16.35
N LEU A 83 -2.47 5.30 16.89
CA LEU A 83 -3.10 6.54 16.41
C LEU A 83 -2.12 7.70 16.45
N THR A 84 -1.45 7.90 17.58
CA THR A 84 -0.48 9.00 17.78
C THR A 84 0.70 8.87 16.82
N GLN A 85 1.23 7.66 16.66
CA GLN A 85 2.30 7.36 15.69
C GLN A 85 1.88 7.68 14.26
N ASN A 86 0.72 7.20 13.83
CA ASN A 86 0.23 7.41 12.48
C ASN A 86 -0.03 8.90 12.20
N LEU A 87 -0.60 9.63 13.15
CA LEU A 87 -0.80 11.08 13.03
C LEU A 87 0.53 11.83 12.91
N LYS A 88 1.54 11.44 13.68
CA LYS A 88 2.88 12.02 13.58
C LYS A 88 3.49 11.79 12.19
N ILE A 89 3.40 10.56 11.67
CA ILE A 89 3.90 10.20 10.34
C ILE A 89 3.21 11.06 9.27
N VAL A 90 1.88 11.10 9.28
CA VAL A 90 1.09 11.82 8.27
C VAL A 90 1.34 13.32 8.30
N ARG A 91 1.47 13.93 9.48
CA ARG A 91 1.75 15.36 9.62
C ARG A 91 3.13 15.76 9.10
N SER A 92 4.12 14.89 9.22
CA SER A 92 5.49 15.11 8.73
C SER A 92 5.75 14.51 7.35
N TRP A 93 4.75 13.83 6.76
CA TRP A 93 4.89 13.12 5.50
C TRP A 93 5.37 14.03 4.35
N ARG A 94 6.27 13.48 3.56
CA ARG A 94 6.70 14.02 2.26
C ARG A 94 6.82 12.86 1.28
N PRO A 95 6.54 13.07 -0.02
CA PRO A 95 6.74 12.03 -1.03
C PRO A 95 8.18 11.51 -0.99
N ILE A 96 8.34 10.20 -1.04
CA ILE A 96 9.67 9.58 -1.08
C ILE A 96 10.30 9.75 -2.47
N SER A 97 11.63 9.86 -2.50
CA SER A 97 12.38 9.84 -3.75
C SER A 97 12.31 8.47 -4.42
N GLU A 98 12.53 8.42 -5.74
CA GLU A 98 12.61 7.14 -6.48
C GLU A 98 13.74 6.25 -5.95
N GLU A 99 14.88 6.83 -5.55
CA GLU A 99 15.97 6.10 -4.92
C GLU A 99 15.53 5.42 -3.62
N LYS A 100 14.90 6.16 -2.71
CA LYS A 100 14.40 5.60 -1.43
C LYS A 100 13.33 4.54 -1.68
N LYS A 101 12.44 4.77 -2.63
CA LYS A 101 11.42 3.80 -3.04
C LYS A 101 12.05 2.49 -3.50
N ASN A 102 13.03 2.56 -4.40
CA ASN A 102 13.72 1.39 -4.92
C ASN A 102 14.46 0.64 -3.80
N ASN A 103 15.15 1.34 -2.91
CA ASN A 103 15.82 0.74 -1.76
C ASN A 103 14.84 -0.04 -0.85
N LEU A 104 13.65 0.53 -0.60
CA LEU A 104 12.62 -0.16 0.19
C LEU A 104 12.07 -1.39 -0.55
N LEU A 105 11.86 -1.31 -1.85
CA LEU A 105 11.41 -2.44 -2.67
C LEU A 105 12.45 -3.57 -2.72
N GLU A 106 13.73 -3.24 -2.82
CA GLU A 106 14.82 -4.22 -2.75
C GLU A 106 14.91 -4.87 -1.37
N LYS A 107 14.78 -4.08 -0.31
CA LYS A 107 14.79 -4.55 1.09
C LYS A 107 13.69 -5.56 1.36
N ILE A 108 12.49 -5.35 0.81
CA ILE A 108 11.32 -6.22 1.02
C ILE A 108 11.28 -7.43 0.08
N ALA A 109 11.98 -7.39 -1.05
CA ALA A 109 11.91 -8.42 -2.09
C ALA A 109 12.08 -9.86 -1.59
N PRO A 110 13.02 -10.18 -0.68
CA PRO A 110 13.17 -11.54 -0.15
C PRO A 110 11.94 -12.10 0.58
N PHE A 111 11.03 -11.21 1.04
CA PHE A 111 9.82 -11.56 1.80
C PHE A 111 8.55 -11.54 0.97
N ALA A 112 8.62 -11.14 -0.30
CA ALA A 112 7.45 -10.75 -1.10
C ALA A 112 7.16 -11.64 -2.31
N GLY A 113 8.02 -12.57 -2.65
CA GLY A 113 7.97 -13.26 -3.95
C GLY A 113 6.89 -14.33 -4.09
N ASP A 114 6.42 -14.90 -3.00
CA ASP A 114 5.47 -16.03 -2.96
C ASP A 114 4.07 -15.69 -2.44
N GLY A 115 3.91 -14.46 -1.94
CA GLY A 115 2.63 -13.98 -1.42
C GLY A 115 2.29 -14.45 0.00
N HIS A 116 3.19 -15.14 0.72
CA HIS A 116 2.88 -15.66 2.05
C HIS A 116 2.54 -14.58 3.08
N LEU A 117 3.12 -13.37 2.96
CA LEU A 117 2.76 -12.21 3.77
C LEU A 117 1.55 -11.43 3.22
N GLU A 118 1.06 -11.82 2.05
CA GLU A 118 -0.13 -11.26 1.39
C GLU A 118 -1.19 -12.35 1.20
N TRP A 119 -1.51 -13.08 2.28
CA TRP A 119 -2.42 -14.23 2.27
C TRP A 119 -3.74 -13.95 1.53
N TYR A 120 -4.22 -12.72 1.53
CA TYR A 120 -5.41 -12.28 0.79
C TYR A 120 -5.28 -12.36 -0.74
N LYS A 121 -4.07 -12.61 -1.27
CA LYS A 121 -3.83 -12.81 -2.71
C LYS A 121 -3.76 -14.29 -3.11
N ILE A 122 -3.56 -15.19 -2.16
CA ILE A 122 -3.37 -16.63 -2.39
C ILE A 122 -4.51 -17.50 -1.89
N GLY A 123 -5.46 -16.91 -1.18
CA GLY A 123 -6.63 -17.57 -0.55
C GLY A 123 -7.62 -18.19 -1.49
#